data_ded43d7fbd5f3d9471ec9c8270f2d3a7
#
_entry.id   ded43d7fbd5f3d9471ec9c8270f2d3a7
#
_cell.length_a   1.000
_cell.length_b   1.000
_cell.length_c   1.000
_cell.angle_alpha   90.00
_cell.angle_beta   90.00
_cell.angle_gamma   90.00
#
_symmetry.space_group_name_H-M   'P 1'
#
loop_
_entity.id
_entity.type
_entity.pdbx_description
1 polymer ?
#
loop_
_entity_poly.entity_id
_entity_poly.type
_entity_poly.pdbx_seq_one_letter_code
_entity_poly.pdbx_strand_id
1 'polypeptide(L)'
;MDKHRKLIRLQNFDYSSSGAYFVTICTKNRKPFFGEIIGNKMILNRIGDAACDYWQETPKHFSNIDTDEFIVMPNHIHGIVIIEPQHADVGTPYMVSLRKNRFGNNVKGSLSSIVQQYKSAITRWCGKNGFHTFKWQSRFYDHVIRTETDLKAIREYIVNNPMNWKADEYHG
;
A
#
# COMPACT_ATOMS: atom_id res chain seq x y z
N MET A 1 -14.44 -13.95 -24.85
CA MET A 1 -15.06 -12.93 -23.96
C MET A 1 -13.94 -12.12 -23.32
N ASP A 2 -13.70 -10.93 -23.85
CA ASP A 2 -12.68 -10.01 -23.31
C ASP A 2 -13.12 -9.54 -21.92
N LYS A 3 -12.40 -10.00 -20.89
CA LYS A 3 -12.49 -9.41 -19.57
C LYS A 3 -11.87 -8.02 -19.66
N HIS A 4 -12.68 -6.98 -19.82
CA HIS A 4 -12.28 -5.60 -19.67
C HIS A 4 -11.53 -5.48 -18.33
N ARG A 5 -10.20 -5.29 -18.40
CA ARG A 5 -9.38 -4.97 -17.24
C ARG A 5 -9.85 -3.63 -16.71
N LYS A 6 -10.61 -3.64 -15.60
CA LYS A 6 -10.90 -2.39 -14.88
C LYS A 6 -9.56 -1.67 -14.64
N LEU A 7 -9.47 -0.43 -15.14
CA LEU A 7 -8.35 0.44 -14.83
C LEU A 7 -8.44 0.75 -13.32
N ILE A 8 -7.51 0.22 -12.55
CA ILE A 8 -7.47 0.32 -11.08
C ILE A 8 -7.03 1.72 -10.65
N ARG A 9 -6.43 2.51 -11.55
CA ARG A 9 -5.90 3.85 -11.29
C ARG A 9 -6.67 4.92 -12.03
N LEU A 10 -6.80 6.07 -11.37
CA LEU A 10 -7.34 7.28 -12.00
C LEU A 10 -6.45 7.67 -13.19
N GLN A 11 -7.07 7.78 -14.38
CA GLN A 11 -6.37 8.27 -15.55
C GLN A 11 -5.96 9.73 -15.33
N ASN A 12 -4.75 10.08 -15.75
CA ASN A 12 -4.18 11.43 -15.64
C ASN A 12 -3.98 11.96 -14.21
N PHE A 13 -4.04 11.12 -13.18
CA PHE A 13 -3.71 11.51 -11.81
C PHE A 13 -2.21 11.32 -11.55
N ASP A 14 -1.57 12.35 -10.99
CA ASP A 14 -0.15 12.28 -10.60
C ASP A 14 0.00 11.69 -9.18
N TYR A 15 0.34 10.43 -9.10
CA TYR A 15 0.58 9.71 -7.85
C TYR A 15 1.92 10.06 -7.16
N SER A 16 2.62 11.07 -7.63
CA SER A 16 3.72 11.72 -6.91
C SER A 16 3.30 13.00 -6.21
N SER A 17 2.05 13.45 -6.40
CA SER A 17 1.50 14.62 -5.73
C SER A 17 1.33 14.36 -4.22
N SER A 18 1.44 15.42 -3.44
CA SER A 18 1.15 15.39 -2.00
C SER A 18 -0.31 15.01 -1.75
N GLY A 19 -0.55 14.27 -0.68
CA GLY A 19 -1.89 13.79 -0.30
C GLY A 19 -1.85 12.48 0.48
N ALA A 20 -3.01 12.04 0.93
CA ALA A 20 -3.20 10.77 1.61
C ALA A 20 -3.79 9.73 0.63
N TYR A 21 -3.26 8.53 0.70
CA TYR A 21 -3.60 7.42 -0.21
C TYR A 21 -3.88 6.17 0.59
N PHE A 22 -5.09 5.64 0.47
CA PHE A 22 -5.38 4.29 0.95
C PHE A 22 -4.88 3.28 -0.07
N VAL A 23 -4.21 2.23 0.38
CA VAL A 23 -3.69 1.16 -0.48
C VAL A 23 -4.11 -0.22 0.02
N THR A 24 -4.35 -1.14 -0.94
CA THR A 24 -4.52 -2.56 -0.67
C THR A 24 -3.51 -3.36 -1.47
N ILE A 25 -2.68 -4.13 -0.77
CA ILE A 25 -1.59 -4.90 -1.35
C ILE A 25 -1.85 -6.40 -1.11
N CYS A 26 -2.25 -7.13 -2.14
CA CYS A 26 -2.61 -8.55 -2.02
C CYS A 26 -1.43 -9.48 -2.29
N THR A 27 -1.46 -10.64 -1.65
CA THR A 27 -0.63 -11.79 -2.00
C THR A 27 -1.10 -12.42 -3.31
N LYS A 28 -0.22 -13.17 -3.98
CA LYS A 28 -0.57 -13.87 -5.22
C LYS A 28 -1.67 -14.90 -4.96
N ASN A 29 -2.73 -14.83 -5.78
CA ASN A 29 -3.91 -15.71 -5.70
C ASN A 29 -4.58 -15.66 -4.31
N ARG A 30 -4.45 -14.57 -3.59
CA ARG A 30 -5.03 -14.37 -2.24
C ARG A 30 -4.67 -15.47 -1.24
N LYS A 31 -3.48 -16.06 -1.38
CA LYS A 31 -2.98 -17.06 -0.43
C LYS A 31 -2.73 -16.44 0.95
N PRO A 32 -3.17 -17.07 2.06
CA PRO A 32 -3.00 -16.53 3.41
C PRO A 32 -1.56 -16.75 3.91
N PHE A 33 -0.65 -15.86 3.50
CA PHE A 33 0.77 -15.94 3.87
C PHE A 33 1.11 -15.27 5.20
N PHE A 34 0.25 -14.36 5.72
CA PHE A 34 0.59 -13.50 6.85
C PHE A 34 0.09 -14.02 8.21
N GLY A 35 -0.78 -15.01 8.23
CA GLY A 35 -1.39 -15.54 9.44
C GLY A 35 -2.86 -15.90 9.23
N GLU A 36 -3.64 -15.86 10.30
CA GLU A 36 -5.05 -16.27 10.30
C GLU A 36 -5.91 -15.40 11.23
N ILE A 37 -7.22 -15.41 11.02
CA ILE A 37 -8.17 -14.75 11.92
C ILE A 37 -8.73 -15.75 12.90
N ILE A 38 -8.48 -15.53 14.21
CA ILE A 38 -9.01 -16.31 15.31
C ILE A 38 -9.80 -15.38 16.24
N GLY A 39 -11.07 -15.69 16.49
CA GLY A 39 -11.92 -14.89 17.37
C GLY A 39 -11.99 -13.41 16.97
N ASN A 40 -12.14 -13.13 15.67
CA ASN A 40 -12.17 -11.79 15.09
C ASN A 40 -10.88 -10.96 15.29
N LYS A 41 -9.76 -11.62 15.58
CA LYS A 41 -8.44 -10.98 15.71
C LYS A 41 -7.48 -11.58 14.71
N MET A 42 -6.64 -10.75 14.12
CA MET A 42 -5.54 -11.21 13.28
C MET A 42 -4.42 -11.78 14.16
N ILE A 43 -4.05 -13.03 13.93
CA ILE A 43 -2.89 -13.68 14.52
C ILE A 43 -1.82 -13.77 13.44
N LEU A 44 -0.79 -12.99 13.59
CA LEU A 44 0.31 -12.92 12.63
C LEU A 44 1.23 -14.15 12.78
N ASN A 45 1.78 -14.59 11.67
CA ASN A 45 2.93 -15.47 11.65
C ASN A 45 4.21 -14.67 11.36
N ARG A 46 5.36 -15.33 11.28
CA ARG A 46 6.65 -14.67 11.03
C ARG A 46 6.70 -13.77 9.79
N ILE A 47 5.96 -14.11 8.72
CA ILE A 47 5.88 -13.25 7.53
C ILE A 47 4.99 -12.04 7.82
N GLY A 48 3.91 -12.24 8.56
CA GLY A 48 3.02 -11.17 9.00
C GLY A 48 3.73 -10.17 9.91
N ASP A 49 4.51 -10.66 10.88
CA ASP A 49 5.33 -9.80 11.76
C ASP A 49 6.31 -8.96 10.93
N ALA A 50 7.06 -9.59 10.02
CA ALA A 50 7.96 -8.87 9.12
C ALA A 50 7.20 -7.84 8.25
N ALA A 51 5.98 -8.14 7.82
CA ALA A 51 5.17 -7.21 7.05
C ALA A 51 4.80 -5.97 7.87
N CYS A 52 4.47 -6.12 9.17
CA CYS A 52 4.24 -5.01 10.10
C CYS A 52 5.50 -4.17 10.28
N ASP A 53 6.63 -4.79 10.59
CA ASP A 53 7.90 -4.11 10.84
C ASP A 53 8.31 -3.25 9.62
N TYR A 54 8.29 -3.83 8.43
CA TYR A 54 8.64 -3.11 7.20
C TYR A 54 7.66 -2.00 6.85
N TRP A 55 6.36 -2.11 7.22
CA TRP A 55 5.43 -1.02 7.03
C TRP A 55 5.78 0.18 7.91
N GLN A 56 6.02 -0.08 9.20
CA GLN A 56 6.42 0.95 10.17
C GLN A 56 7.77 1.59 9.85
N GLU A 57 8.65 0.86 9.16
CA GLU A 57 9.94 1.39 8.72
C GLU A 57 9.86 2.21 7.43
N THR A 58 8.77 2.13 6.69
CA THR A 58 8.61 2.82 5.40
C THR A 58 8.92 4.32 5.46
N PRO A 59 8.45 5.10 6.45
CA PRO A 59 8.78 6.53 6.55
C PRO A 59 10.28 6.82 6.70
N LYS A 60 11.05 5.90 7.30
CA LYS A 60 12.50 6.08 7.49
C LYS A 60 13.29 6.08 6.18
N HIS A 61 12.72 5.57 5.11
CA HIS A 61 13.38 5.46 3.80
C HIS A 61 13.05 6.60 2.84
N PHE A 62 12.13 7.49 3.23
CA PHE A 62 11.68 8.62 2.41
C PHE A 62 11.48 9.85 3.29
N SER A 63 12.07 10.97 2.91
CA SER A 63 12.04 12.21 3.72
C SER A 63 10.68 12.93 3.74
N ASN A 64 9.79 12.57 2.81
CA ASN A 64 8.50 13.22 2.62
C ASN A 64 7.32 12.24 2.68
N ILE A 65 7.52 11.11 3.36
CA ILE A 65 6.48 10.08 3.49
C ILE A 65 6.21 9.83 4.96
N ASP A 66 4.94 9.76 5.29
CA ASP A 66 4.45 9.24 6.55
C ASP A 66 3.42 8.13 6.31
N THR A 67 3.09 7.39 7.34
CA THR A 67 2.05 6.35 7.32
C THR A 67 1.08 6.58 8.46
N ASP A 68 -0.18 6.29 8.18
CA ASP A 68 -1.26 6.35 9.17
C ASP A 68 -1.74 4.92 9.47
N GLU A 69 -3.02 4.73 9.77
CA GLU A 69 -3.59 3.43 10.09
C GLU A 69 -3.24 2.37 9.05
N PHE A 70 -2.87 1.18 9.53
CA PHE A 70 -2.66 0.02 8.68
C PHE A 70 -3.03 -1.27 9.39
N ILE A 71 -3.28 -2.32 8.61
CA ILE A 71 -3.48 -3.66 9.11
C ILE A 71 -2.95 -4.71 8.14
N VAL A 72 -2.32 -5.74 8.70
CA VAL A 72 -1.94 -6.95 7.96
C VAL A 72 -3.04 -7.99 8.17
N MET A 73 -3.68 -8.40 7.07
CA MET A 73 -4.72 -9.44 7.02
C MET A 73 -4.11 -10.74 6.48
N PRO A 74 -4.80 -11.89 6.56
CA PRO A 74 -4.19 -13.17 6.17
C PRO A 74 -3.55 -13.17 4.77
N ASN A 75 -4.13 -12.47 3.80
CA ASN A 75 -3.74 -12.51 2.39
C ASN A 75 -3.55 -11.13 1.74
N HIS A 76 -3.67 -10.05 2.49
CA HIS A 76 -3.47 -8.68 2.01
C HIS A 76 -3.10 -7.73 3.14
N ILE A 77 -2.77 -6.51 2.77
CA ILE A 77 -2.47 -5.41 3.69
C ILE A 77 -3.28 -4.21 3.24
N HIS A 78 -3.96 -3.59 4.19
CA HIS A 78 -4.52 -2.25 4.05
C HIS A 78 -3.64 -1.26 4.78
N GLY A 79 -3.48 -0.06 4.22
CA GLY A 79 -2.78 1.00 4.91
C GLY A 79 -2.96 2.35 4.24
N ILE A 80 -2.68 3.40 4.99
CA ILE A 80 -2.70 4.78 4.51
C ILE A 80 -1.26 5.26 4.39
N VAL A 81 -0.91 5.78 3.23
CA VAL A 81 0.39 6.41 2.93
C VAL A 81 0.14 7.90 2.73
N ILE A 82 0.88 8.73 3.44
CA ILE A 82 0.83 10.18 3.33
C ILE A 82 2.08 10.63 2.58
N ILE A 83 1.90 11.34 1.48
CA ILE A 83 2.99 11.99 0.73
C ILE A 83 2.92 13.47 1.04
N GLU A 84 3.91 13.97 1.74
CA GLU A 84 4.02 15.39 2.05
C GLU A 84 4.58 16.19 0.88
N PRO A 85 4.26 17.50 0.78
CA PRO A 85 4.90 18.37 -0.19
C PRO A 85 6.42 18.34 0.02
N GLN A 86 7.20 18.10 -1.02
CA GLN A 86 8.63 18.38 -0.94
C GLN A 86 8.78 19.88 -0.75
N HIS A 87 9.48 20.29 0.31
CA HIS A 87 9.86 21.69 0.46
C HIS A 87 10.66 22.09 -0.79
N ALA A 88 10.03 22.88 -1.67
CA ALA A 88 10.75 23.55 -2.72
C ALA A 88 11.76 24.48 -2.01
N ASP A 89 13.04 24.38 -2.37
CA ASP A 89 14.02 25.39 -1.99
C ASP A 89 13.40 26.77 -2.21
N VAL A 90 13.38 27.58 -1.16
CA VAL A 90 12.88 28.95 -1.18
C VAL A 90 13.70 29.71 -2.22
N GLY A 91 13.19 29.89 -3.42
CA GLY A 91 13.89 30.62 -4.47
C GLY A 91 13.57 30.27 -5.93
N THR A 92 12.92 29.15 -6.22
CA THR A 92 12.54 28.83 -7.60
C THR A 92 11.05 29.03 -7.83
N PRO A 93 10.64 29.81 -8.88
CA PRO A 93 9.22 29.92 -9.24
C PRO A 93 8.66 28.51 -9.49
N TYR A 94 7.47 28.27 -8.94
CA TYR A 94 6.73 27.01 -9.05
C TYR A 94 6.40 26.73 -10.54
N MET A 95 7.36 26.15 -11.24
CA MET A 95 7.12 25.57 -12.55
C MET A 95 6.61 24.16 -12.31
N VAL A 96 5.28 24.01 -12.33
CA VAL A 96 4.64 22.71 -12.46
C VAL A 96 5.15 22.08 -13.76
N SER A 97 6.22 21.30 -13.64
CA SER A 97 6.66 20.47 -14.73
C SER A 97 5.61 19.39 -14.94
N LEU A 98 4.73 19.59 -15.90
CA LEU A 98 3.88 18.55 -16.46
C LEU A 98 4.77 17.50 -17.13
N ARG A 99 5.53 16.74 -16.33
CA ARG A 99 6.20 15.57 -16.83
C ARG A 99 5.13 14.56 -17.20
N LYS A 100 4.83 14.46 -18.49
CA LYS A 100 4.06 13.34 -19.05
C LYS A 100 4.71 12.05 -18.54
N ASN A 101 4.11 11.41 -17.54
CA ASN A 101 4.53 10.12 -17.07
C ASN A 101 4.35 9.13 -18.21
N ARG A 102 5.44 8.79 -18.91
CA ARG A 102 5.48 7.63 -19.79
C ARG A 102 5.27 6.41 -18.89
N PHE A 103 4.33 5.56 -19.26
CA PHE A 103 4.10 4.26 -18.63
C PHE A 103 5.47 3.58 -18.39
N GLY A 104 5.79 3.27 -17.14
CA GLY A 104 6.96 2.48 -16.78
C GLY A 104 8.06 3.18 -15.98
N ASN A 105 8.12 4.50 -15.89
CA ASN A 105 9.10 5.17 -15.03
C ASN A 105 8.56 5.36 -13.61
N ASN A 106 9.06 4.57 -12.66
CA ASN A 106 8.85 4.82 -11.24
C ASN A 106 9.55 6.13 -10.85
N VAL A 107 8.76 7.17 -10.64
CA VAL A 107 9.25 8.43 -10.07
C VAL A 107 9.57 8.16 -8.59
N LYS A 108 10.81 8.46 -8.17
CA LYS A 108 11.22 8.33 -6.76
C LYS A 108 10.25 9.14 -5.87
N GLY A 109 9.78 8.53 -4.78
CA GLY A 109 8.81 9.16 -3.88
C GLY A 109 7.35 9.08 -4.35
N SER A 110 7.05 8.50 -5.52
CA SER A 110 5.66 8.23 -5.91
C SER A 110 5.07 7.06 -5.12
N LEU A 111 3.75 7.04 -4.96
CA LEU A 111 3.04 5.93 -4.31
C LEU A 111 3.46 4.56 -4.86
N SER A 112 3.67 4.46 -6.18
CA SER A 112 4.14 3.23 -6.82
C SER A 112 5.52 2.80 -6.36
N SER A 113 6.45 3.75 -6.23
CA SER A 113 7.82 3.44 -5.79
C SER A 113 7.85 3.03 -4.32
N ILE A 114 7.02 3.63 -3.47
CA ILE A 114 6.87 3.31 -2.05
C ILE A 114 6.37 1.86 -1.91
N VAL A 115 5.23 1.55 -2.53
CA VAL A 115 4.65 0.20 -2.48
C VAL A 115 5.59 -0.85 -3.08
N GLN A 116 6.30 -0.52 -4.17
CA GLN A 116 7.28 -1.44 -4.77
C GLN A 116 8.46 -1.70 -3.84
N GLN A 117 8.99 -0.68 -3.15
CA GLN A 117 10.08 -0.83 -2.19
C GLN A 117 9.65 -1.72 -1.03
N TYR A 118 8.48 -1.46 -0.45
CA TYR A 118 7.88 -2.27 0.59
C TYR A 118 7.73 -3.75 0.17
N LYS A 119 7.09 -4.01 -0.98
CA LYS A 119 6.94 -5.38 -1.52
C LYS A 119 8.28 -6.06 -1.73
N SER A 120 9.27 -5.34 -2.21
CA SER A 120 10.62 -5.87 -2.47
C SER A 120 11.36 -6.21 -1.17
N ALA A 121 11.20 -5.41 -0.12
CA ALA A 121 11.80 -5.66 1.20
C ALA A 121 11.28 -6.98 1.79
N ILE A 122 9.97 -7.18 1.82
CA ILE A 122 9.36 -8.41 2.32
C ILE A 122 9.75 -9.62 1.45
N THR A 123 9.76 -9.48 0.12
CA THR A 123 10.17 -10.57 -0.77
C THR A 123 11.61 -11.00 -0.48
N ARG A 124 12.53 -10.05 -0.30
CA ARG A 124 13.93 -10.35 0.07
C ARG A 124 14.03 -11.02 1.43
N TRP A 125 13.27 -10.52 2.42
CA TRP A 125 13.23 -11.12 3.75
C TRP A 125 12.71 -12.56 3.70
N CYS A 126 11.62 -12.82 2.99
CA CYS A 126 11.07 -14.15 2.78
C CYS A 126 12.09 -15.10 2.14
N GLY A 127 12.79 -14.66 1.10
CA GLY A 127 13.84 -15.45 0.43
C GLY A 127 14.98 -15.81 1.39
N LYS A 128 15.43 -14.87 2.24
CA LYS A 128 16.49 -15.11 3.24
C LYS A 128 16.05 -16.01 4.38
N ASN A 129 14.75 -16.08 4.68
CA ASN A 129 14.21 -16.87 5.80
C ASN A 129 13.54 -18.17 5.37
N GLY A 130 13.73 -18.64 4.12
CA GLY A 130 13.24 -19.93 3.65
C GLY A 130 11.79 -19.94 3.14
N PHE A 131 11.14 -18.79 3.06
CA PHE A 131 9.75 -18.67 2.56
C PHE A 131 9.71 -18.45 1.04
N HIS A 132 10.32 -19.32 0.26
CA HIS A 132 10.51 -19.20 -1.20
C HIS A 132 9.21 -19.24 -2.00
N THR A 133 8.12 -19.74 -1.42
CA THR A 133 6.79 -19.77 -2.07
C THR A 133 6.04 -18.46 -1.97
N PHE A 134 6.49 -17.53 -1.11
CA PHE A 134 5.85 -16.23 -0.95
C PHE A 134 5.90 -15.40 -2.23
N LYS A 135 4.76 -14.88 -2.64
CA LYS A 135 4.65 -14.01 -3.83
C LYS A 135 3.54 -12.99 -3.65
N TRP A 136 3.77 -11.80 -4.15
CA TRP A 136 2.76 -10.75 -4.26
C TRP A 136 1.94 -10.86 -5.54
N GLN A 137 0.72 -10.34 -5.50
CA GLN A 137 0.01 -9.92 -6.71
C GLN A 137 0.79 -8.77 -7.37
N SER A 138 0.84 -8.72 -8.71
CA SER A 138 1.68 -7.76 -9.45
C SER A 138 1.29 -6.31 -9.21
N ARG A 139 0.00 -6.03 -9.05
CA ARG A 139 -0.57 -4.70 -8.83
C ARG A 139 -0.99 -4.52 -7.37
N PHE A 140 -1.43 -3.32 -7.03
CA PHE A 140 -2.13 -2.98 -5.79
C PHE A 140 -3.34 -2.10 -6.13
N TYR A 141 -4.29 -2.01 -5.22
CA TYR A 141 -5.40 -1.08 -5.28
C TYR A 141 -5.02 0.20 -4.54
N ASP A 142 -5.47 1.34 -5.03
CA ASP A 142 -5.30 2.63 -4.39
C ASP A 142 -6.56 3.49 -4.48
N HIS A 143 -6.77 4.32 -3.45
CA HIS A 143 -7.82 5.34 -3.40
C HIS A 143 -7.22 6.63 -2.85
N VAL A 144 -7.51 7.76 -3.52
CA VAL A 144 -7.04 9.08 -3.09
C VAL A 144 -7.99 9.61 -2.03
N ILE A 145 -7.52 9.82 -0.83
CA ILE A 145 -8.29 10.37 0.29
C ILE A 145 -8.34 11.88 0.12
N ARG A 146 -9.56 12.45 0.03
CA ARG A 146 -9.75 13.87 -0.29
C ARG A 146 -10.36 14.69 0.82
N THR A 147 -10.99 14.05 1.80
CA THR A 147 -11.69 14.73 2.89
C THR A 147 -11.40 14.06 4.22
N GLU A 148 -11.54 14.81 5.32
CA GLU A 148 -11.46 14.26 6.67
C GLU A 148 -12.51 13.16 6.94
N THR A 149 -13.70 13.30 6.36
CA THR A 149 -14.75 12.28 6.47
C THR A 149 -14.33 10.98 5.81
N ASP A 150 -13.71 11.05 4.61
CA ASP A 150 -13.18 9.89 3.89
C ASP A 150 -12.03 9.23 4.68
N LEU A 151 -11.11 10.04 5.20
CA LEU A 151 -10.01 9.57 6.04
C LEU A 151 -10.51 8.82 7.28
N LYS A 152 -11.48 9.39 7.99
CA LYS A 152 -12.08 8.76 9.18
C LYS A 152 -12.74 7.43 8.84
N ALA A 153 -13.54 7.39 7.77
CA ALA A 153 -14.21 6.15 7.33
C ALA A 153 -13.20 5.06 6.96
N ILE A 154 -12.08 5.42 6.30
CA ILE A 154 -11.03 4.46 5.92
C ILE A 154 -10.27 3.95 7.15
N ARG A 155 -9.95 4.81 8.12
CA ARG A 155 -9.35 4.38 9.40
C ARG A 155 -10.24 3.37 10.13
N GLU A 156 -11.54 3.67 10.25
CA GLU A 156 -12.52 2.76 10.85
C GLU A 156 -12.61 1.43 10.08
N TYR A 157 -12.60 1.47 8.76
CA TYR A 157 -12.57 0.28 7.92
C TYR A 157 -11.33 -0.58 8.18
N ILE A 158 -10.14 0.03 8.24
CA ILE A 158 -8.87 -0.67 8.51
C ILE A 158 -8.92 -1.36 9.86
N VAL A 159 -9.25 -0.62 10.92
CA VAL A 159 -9.27 -1.14 12.31
C VAL A 159 -10.28 -2.27 12.48
N ASN A 160 -11.45 -2.16 11.84
CA ASN A 160 -12.53 -3.14 11.97
C ASN A 160 -12.42 -4.32 10.99
N ASN A 161 -11.42 -4.33 10.11
CA ASN A 161 -11.29 -5.34 9.05
C ASN A 161 -11.24 -6.78 9.59
N PRO A 162 -10.53 -7.12 10.70
CA PRO A 162 -10.52 -8.48 11.24
C PRO A 162 -11.90 -8.98 11.69
N MET A 163 -12.74 -8.10 12.23
CA MET A 163 -14.11 -8.46 12.65
C MET A 163 -15.00 -8.74 11.43
N ASN A 164 -14.74 -8.07 10.32
CA ASN A 164 -15.50 -8.17 9.08
C ASN A 164 -14.88 -9.14 8.06
N TRP A 165 -13.85 -9.90 8.44
CA TRP A 165 -13.06 -10.76 7.56
C TRP A 165 -13.90 -11.67 6.66
N LYS A 166 -14.95 -12.29 7.20
CA LYS A 166 -15.84 -13.20 6.44
C LYS A 166 -16.62 -12.50 5.34
N ALA A 167 -16.88 -11.20 5.48
CA ALA A 167 -17.58 -10.36 4.52
C ALA A 167 -16.62 -9.53 3.65
N ASP A 168 -15.31 -9.63 3.88
CA ASP A 168 -14.30 -8.89 3.16
C ASP A 168 -14.22 -9.35 1.69
N GLU A 169 -14.15 -8.39 0.76
CA GLU A 169 -14.03 -8.69 -0.68
C GLU A 169 -12.72 -9.42 -1.03
N TYR A 170 -11.72 -9.38 -0.17
CA TYR A 170 -10.43 -10.08 -0.31
C TYR A 170 -10.42 -11.43 0.39
N HIS A 171 -11.47 -11.81 1.12
CA HIS A 171 -11.63 -13.15 1.66
C HIS A 171 -11.66 -14.15 0.52
N GLY A 172 -10.67 -15.01 0.45
CA GLY A 172 -10.44 -15.96 -0.64
C GLY A 172 -11.08 -17.32 -0.42
#